data_dba80e1af0478b1efe3dc2660edaf81d
#
_entry.id   dba80e1af0478b1efe3dc2660edaf81d
#
_cell.length_a   1.000
_cell.length_b   1.000
_cell.length_c   1.000
_cell.angle_alpha   90.00
_cell.angle_beta   90.00
_cell.angle_gamma   90.00
#
_symmetry.space_group_name_H-M   'P 1'
#
loop_
_entity.id
_entity.type
_entity.pdbx_description
1 polymer ?
#
loop_
_entity_poly.entity_id
_entity_poly.type
_entity_poly.pdbx_seq_one_letter_code
_entity_poly.pdbx_strand_id
1 'polypeptide(L)'
;MATKKIKIHSPENYDRFIDDKERRNKGQFYTPKIFADYAHKMISEALGNNWKDEYVVWDNCCGTKNLTRDYKFKELYCSTLENEELEISAHLNTEAVSFQFDFLNEPIAGRESLTGVYDDKLPKGLKDALLENKPIVFFINPPYGTPCCNDETNKSFGGITAGACNTVINSEMKSKKFGRASTNLYAQFVYRLIMIKQKYNLSNCYIAFFSPTLFLTGQSFYSFRNELFNNFVFIDGIQFKASHFADVSSTWGISFSLWKAGKQIDKNNFLYKIVDVLDNDIKIIDKKVLYNTDNCISGSYWVKQTNTKNKIEVPLLRNAITVSGEGKIDNNFIGYFLNNSNNVSRSISFVGLFSTGFSGAHGVNVCKENFEKTCALFSARKLIENNWINSKDEYLAPNESHLKFQEFTNDSIVYSLFNGASNQSSLRQIKYHDKLWDIKNEFFWMSKSEIESLALKYNNDYCFNDAHNSRERFVYEKLQTISLSPEAQAVIDIANDIVRKTFKYRESFNKEHPEYQINNWDCGFYQIKKLCKEYMPELLKEFKEVYKVLSDKMRPMVYELVFLK
;
A
#
# COMPACT_ATOMS: atom_id res chain seq x y z
N MET A 1 -47.40 -12.16 1.54
CA MET A 1 -46.01 -11.88 2.00
C MET A 1 -46.12 -10.98 3.22
N ALA A 2 -45.72 -11.46 4.40
CA ALA A 2 -45.91 -10.72 5.65
C ALA A 2 -44.83 -9.64 5.77
N THR A 3 -45.22 -8.39 5.75
CA THR A 3 -44.38 -7.24 6.10
C THR A 3 -43.93 -7.38 7.55
N LYS A 4 -42.63 -7.72 7.74
CA LYS A 4 -42.00 -7.65 9.05
C LYS A 4 -42.03 -6.18 9.51
N LYS A 5 -42.85 -5.88 10.52
CA LYS A 5 -42.76 -4.59 11.24
C LYS A 5 -41.38 -4.49 11.86
N ILE A 6 -40.51 -3.66 11.27
CA ILE A 6 -39.19 -3.33 11.79
C ILE A 6 -39.41 -2.48 13.05
N LYS A 7 -38.97 -2.98 14.20
CA LYS A 7 -38.91 -2.20 15.43
C LYS A 7 -37.84 -1.14 15.24
N ILE A 8 -38.21 0.13 15.19
CA ILE A 8 -37.34 1.29 15.10
C ILE A 8 -36.54 1.36 16.42
N HIS A 9 -35.32 0.89 16.40
CA HIS A 9 -34.33 1.15 17.45
C HIS A 9 -33.61 2.45 17.15
N SER A 10 -32.90 3.03 18.12
CA SER A 10 -32.23 4.36 18.06
C SER A 10 -31.55 4.64 16.73
N PRO A 11 -31.36 5.92 16.33
CA PRO A 11 -30.68 6.32 15.09
C PRO A 11 -29.32 5.66 14.87
N GLU A 12 -28.60 5.32 15.95
CA GLU A 12 -27.30 4.65 15.94
C GLU A 12 -27.37 3.20 15.44
N ASN A 13 -28.55 2.59 15.41
CA ASN A 13 -28.76 1.22 14.95
C ASN A 13 -29.22 1.14 13.47
N TYR A 14 -29.55 2.25 12.80
CA TYR A 14 -30.00 2.22 11.40
C TYR A 14 -28.94 1.64 10.47
N ASP A 15 -27.69 1.95 10.75
CA ASP A 15 -26.54 1.51 9.96
C ASP A 15 -26.31 -0.01 10.02
N ARG A 16 -26.95 -0.70 10.95
CA ARG A 16 -26.85 -2.16 11.15
C ARG A 16 -27.94 -2.97 10.45
N PHE A 17 -28.90 -2.34 9.80
CA PHE A 17 -30.00 -3.07 9.13
C PHE A 17 -29.65 -3.53 7.70
N ILE A 18 -28.65 -2.94 7.08
CA ILE A 18 -28.13 -3.41 5.79
C ILE A 18 -27.19 -4.58 6.07
N ASP A 19 -27.30 -5.67 5.31
CA ASP A 19 -26.43 -6.84 5.45
C ASP A 19 -24.95 -6.37 5.39
N ASP A 20 -24.20 -6.64 6.44
CA ASP A 20 -22.78 -6.26 6.58
C ASP A 20 -21.95 -6.70 5.38
N LYS A 21 -22.27 -7.82 4.77
CA LYS A 21 -21.59 -8.36 3.59
C LYS A 21 -21.88 -7.53 2.34
N GLU A 22 -23.12 -7.09 2.18
CA GLU A 22 -23.53 -6.23 1.06
C GLU A 22 -22.93 -4.84 1.21
N ARG A 23 -22.93 -4.27 2.39
CA ARG A 23 -22.34 -2.97 2.73
C ARG A 23 -20.82 -2.95 2.49
N ARG A 24 -20.10 -3.99 2.95
CA ARG A 24 -18.66 -4.15 2.66
C ARG A 24 -18.39 -4.27 1.16
N ASN A 25 -19.24 -4.98 0.45
CA ASN A 25 -19.11 -5.17 -1.00
C ASN A 25 -19.31 -3.85 -1.77
N LYS A 26 -20.22 -2.99 -1.30
CA LYS A 26 -20.48 -1.66 -1.90
C LYS A 26 -19.46 -0.61 -1.42
N GLY A 27 -18.64 -0.89 -0.40
CA GLY A 27 -17.71 0.05 0.21
C GLY A 27 -18.39 1.21 0.94
N GLN A 28 -19.64 1.03 1.36
CA GLN A 28 -20.45 2.00 2.10
C GLN A 28 -20.10 1.95 3.58
N PHE A 29 -19.48 3.00 4.09
CA PHE A 29 -19.10 3.13 5.48
C PHE A 29 -19.76 4.37 6.07
N TYR A 30 -20.65 4.17 7.03
CA TYR A 30 -21.36 5.26 7.69
C TYR A 30 -20.44 5.98 8.68
N THR A 31 -20.45 7.32 8.64
CA THR A 31 -19.62 8.13 9.51
C THR A 31 -20.15 8.11 10.94
N PRO A 32 -19.36 7.68 11.94
CA PRO A 32 -19.74 7.81 13.34
C PRO A 32 -19.92 9.28 13.75
N LYS A 33 -20.90 9.53 14.64
CA LYS A 33 -21.24 10.89 15.07
C LYS A 33 -20.04 11.72 15.54
N ILE A 34 -19.14 11.11 16.31
CA ILE A 34 -17.95 11.80 16.84
C ILE A 34 -17.05 12.36 15.73
N PHE A 35 -16.93 11.65 14.59
CA PHE A 35 -16.16 12.14 13.44
C PHE A 35 -16.95 13.15 12.60
N ALA A 36 -18.29 13.04 12.55
CA ALA A 36 -19.14 14.07 11.96
C ALA A 36 -19.03 15.37 12.75
N ASP A 37 -19.14 15.33 14.09
CA ASP A 37 -18.96 16.48 14.98
C ASP A 37 -17.60 17.16 14.78
N TYR A 38 -16.53 16.36 14.71
CA TYR A 38 -15.19 16.89 14.50
C TYR A 38 -15.01 17.50 13.11
N ALA A 39 -15.60 16.92 12.08
CA ALA A 39 -15.61 17.49 10.73
C ALA A 39 -16.33 18.84 10.70
N HIS A 40 -17.50 18.94 11.35
CA HIS A 40 -18.21 20.22 11.51
C HIS A 40 -17.36 21.28 12.22
N LYS A 41 -16.64 20.88 13.27
CA LYS A 41 -15.69 21.78 13.96
C LYS A 41 -14.61 22.28 13.02
N MET A 42 -13.98 21.40 12.25
CA MET A 42 -12.94 21.79 11.28
C MET A 42 -13.49 22.74 10.20
N ILE A 43 -14.69 22.47 9.69
CA ILE A 43 -15.33 23.37 8.74
C ILE A 43 -15.62 24.73 9.39
N SER A 44 -16.09 24.77 10.63
CA SER A 44 -16.32 26.03 11.37
C SER A 44 -15.03 26.81 11.63
N GLU A 45 -13.93 26.12 11.92
CA GLU A 45 -12.61 26.76 12.08
C GLU A 45 -12.12 27.43 10.78
N ALA A 46 -12.46 26.86 9.63
CA ALA A 46 -12.03 27.36 8.32
C ALA A 46 -12.96 28.42 7.71
N LEU A 47 -14.29 28.28 7.90
CA LEU A 47 -15.31 29.11 7.25
C LEU A 47 -16.02 30.08 8.20
N GLY A 48 -15.80 29.97 9.52
CA GLY A 48 -16.53 30.70 10.55
C GLY A 48 -17.71 29.90 11.11
N ASN A 49 -18.13 30.26 12.31
CA ASN A 49 -19.19 29.53 13.04
C ASN A 49 -20.55 29.56 12.35
N ASN A 50 -20.82 30.58 11.53
CA ASN A 50 -22.09 30.79 10.83
C ASN A 50 -22.15 30.10 9.45
N TRP A 51 -21.18 29.28 9.10
CA TRP A 51 -21.09 28.69 7.76
C TRP A 51 -22.36 27.91 7.34
N LYS A 52 -23.08 27.32 8.28
CA LYS A 52 -24.33 26.58 8.01
C LYS A 52 -25.48 27.51 7.58
N ASP A 53 -25.39 28.81 7.88
CA ASP A 53 -26.37 29.82 7.49
C ASP A 53 -25.92 30.58 6.22
N GLU A 54 -24.62 30.58 5.94
CA GLU A 54 -24.02 31.40 4.86
C GLU A 54 -23.77 30.57 3.58
N TYR A 55 -23.62 29.27 3.70
CA TYR A 55 -23.32 28.37 2.58
C TYR A 55 -24.48 27.42 2.29
N VAL A 56 -24.69 27.16 1.00
CA VAL A 56 -25.44 26.00 0.55
C VAL A 56 -24.64 24.75 0.87
N VAL A 57 -25.26 23.75 1.45
CA VAL A 57 -24.59 22.47 1.74
C VAL A 57 -25.21 21.37 0.88
N TRP A 58 -24.35 20.64 0.15
CA TRP A 58 -24.78 19.47 -0.61
C TRP A 58 -24.01 18.23 -0.19
N ASP A 59 -24.73 17.29 0.45
CA ASP A 59 -24.27 15.93 0.69
C ASP A 59 -24.77 15.04 -0.46
N ASN A 60 -23.90 14.79 -1.45
CA ASN A 60 -24.28 14.09 -2.69
C ASN A 60 -24.13 12.56 -2.62
N CYS A 61 -23.87 12.02 -1.44
CA CYS A 61 -23.85 10.60 -1.11
C CYS A 61 -24.30 10.38 0.34
N CYS A 62 -25.42 10.99 0.70
CA CYS A 62 -25.82 11.19 2.10
C CYS A 62 -26.15 9.89 2.85
N GLY A 63 -26.48 8.78 2.14
CA GLY A 63 -26.95 7.57 2.78
C GLY A 63 -28.09 7.88 3.76
N THR A 64 -27.91 7.53 5.03
CA THR A 64 -28.83 7.84 6.12
C THR A 64 -28.58 9.19 6.79
N LYS A 65 -27.96 10.14 6.09
CA LYS A 65 -27.66 11.53 6.52
C LYS A 65 -26.73 11.65 7.73
N ASN A 66 -25.79 10.74 7.92
CA ASN A 66 -24.94 10.72 9.12
C ASN A 66 -24.08 11.99 9.29
N LEU A 67 -23.76 12.69 8.20
CA LEU A 67 -23.01 13.94 8.26
C LEU A 67 -23.88 15.15 8.63
N THR A 68 -25.20 15.07 8.41
CA THR A 68 -26.05 16.27 8.41
C THR A 68 -27.27 16.15 9.31
N ARG A 69 -27.68 14.95 9.71
CA ARG A 69 -28.96 14.67 10.40
C ARG A 69 -29.13 15.38 11.75
N ASP A 70 -28.02 15.62 12.48
CA ASP A 70 -28.05 16.19 13.84
C ASP A 70 -27.81 17.71 13.86
N TYR A 71 -27.78 18.37 12.70
CA TYR A 71 -27.40 19.78 12.58
C TYR A 71 -28.45 20.56 11.79
N LYS A 72 -28.56 21.86 12.11
CA LYS A 72 -29.41 22.79 11.37
C LYS A 72 -28.61 23.53 10.32
N PHE A 73 -29.20 23.65 9.14
CA PHE A 73 -28.65 24.39 8.00
C PHE A 73 -29.74 25.28 7.43
N LYS A 74 -29.35 26.41 6.89
CA LYS A 74 -30.28 27.30 6.19
C LYS A 74 -30.71 26.71 4.83
N GLU A 75 -29.78 26.08 4.13
CA GLU A 75 -30.04 25.49 2.81
C GLU A 75 -29.23 24.18 2.67
N LEU A 76 -29.91 23.04 2.77
CA LEU A 76 -29.31 21.69 2.75
C LEU A 76 -29.96 20.81 1.70
N TYR A 77 -29.12 20.22 0.86
CA TYR A 77 -29.50 19.19 -0.12
C TYR A 77 -28.81 17.87 0.24
N CYS A 78 -29.60 16.79 0.25
CA CYS A 78 -29.12 15.44 0.54
C CYS A 78 -29.53 14.51 -0.59
N SER A 79 -28.58 13.91 -1.28
CA SER A 79 -28.88 12.96 -2.34
C SER A 79 -28.14 11.64 -2.14
N THR A 80 -28.78 10.55 -2.54
CA THR A 80 -28.21 9.19 -2.51
C THR A 80 -28.72 8.36 -3.67
N LEU A 81 -28.03 7.26 -3.97
CA LEU A 81 -28.40 6.32 -5.04
C LEU A 81 -29.64 5.50 -4.68
N GLU A 82 -29.71 5.06 -3.42
CA GLU A 82 -30.73 4.10 -2.94
C GLU A 82 -31.92 4.84 -2.32
N ASN A 83 -33.11 4.68 -2.88
CA ASN A 83 -34.33 5.30 -2.34
C ASN A 83 -34.68 4.81 -0.92
N GLU A 84 -34.33 3.56 -0.62
CA GLU A 84 -34.52 2.97 0.72
C GLU A 84 -33.80 3.76 1.81
N GLU A 85 -32.62 4.30 1.55
CA GLU A 85 -31.88 5.13 2.51
C GLU A 85 -32.61 6.45 2.80
N LEU A 86 -33.28 7.03 1.80
CA LEU A 86 -34.13 8.23 1.98
C LEU A 86 -35.36 7.92 2.80
N GLU A 87 -36.03 6.78 2.54
CA GLU A 87 -37.22 6.35 3.29
C GLU A 87 -36.87 6.12 4.76
N ILE A 88 -35.78 5.39 5.05
CA ILE A 88 -35.29 5.12 6.40
C ILE A 88 -34.96 6.41 7.15
N SER A 89 -34.36 7.37 6.48
CA SER A 89 -33.90 8.65 7.05
C SER A 89 -34.89 9.81 6.89
N ALA A 90 -36.11 9.56 6.40
CA ALA A 90 -37.09 10.60 6.10
C ALA A 90 -37.47 11.49 7.31
N HIS A 91 -37.44 10.91 8.51
CA HIS A 91 -37.75 11.60 9.77
C HIS A 91 -36.56 12.39 10.35
N LEU A 92 -35.34 12.24 9.75
CA LEU A 92 -34.13 12.91 10.19
C LEU A 92 -33.88 14.13 9.33
N ASN A 93 -33.65 15.27 9.97
CA ASN A 93 -33.42 16.58 9.34
C ASN A 93 -34.45 16.87 8.22
N THR A 94 -35.71 17.03 8.64
CA THR A 94 -36.88 17.19 7.75
C THR A 94 -36.83 18.51 6.94
N GLU A 95 -36.00 19.47 7.33
CA GLU A 95 -35.80 20.74 6.62
C GLU A 95 -34.88 20.55 5.38
N ALA A 96 -34.15 19.45 5.30
CA ALA A 96 -33.29 19.15 4.16
C ALA A 96 -34.11 18.73 2.93
N VAL A 97 -33.74 19.23 1.76
CA VAL A 97 -34.28 18.76 0.48
C VAL A 97 -33.58 17.44 0.13
N SER A 98 -34.29 16.32 0.33
CA SER A 98 -33.76 14.99 0.09
C SER A 98 -34.31 14.42 -1.21
N PHE A 99 -33.43 13.83 -2.05
CA PHE A 99 -33.82 13.31 -3.37
C PHE A 99 -32.93 12.15 -3.82
N GLN A 100 -33.51 11.24 -4.60
CA GLN A 100 -32.74 10.16 -5.22
C GLN A 100 -31.96 10.70 -6.41
N PHE A 101 -30.66 10.41 -6.47
CA PHE A 101 -29.80 10.86 -7.55
C PHE A 101 -28.56 9.98 -7.68
N ASP A 102 -28.38 9.38 -8.86
CA ASP A 102 -27.16 8.67 -9.18
C ASP A 102 -26.06 9.69 -9.56
N PHE A 103 -25.30 10.10 -8.56
CA PHE A 103 -24.30 11.15 -8.71
C PHE A 103 -23.22 10.83 -9.75
N LEU A 104 -22.98 9.57 -10.09
CA LEU A 104 -21.92 9.17 -11.04
C LEU A 104 -22.44 8.95 -12.48
N ASN A 105 -23.75 8.82 -12.68
CA ASN A 105 -24.32 8.51 -14.00
C ASN A 105 -25.33 9.54 -14.50
N GLU A 106 -26.12 10.14 -13.62
CA GLU A 106 -27.16 11.06 -14.04
C GLU A 106 -26.64 12.42 -14.49
N PRO A 107 -27.27 13.06 -15.48
CA PRO A 107 -26.82 14.37 -15.95
C PRO A 107 -27.05 15.47 -14.90
N ILE A 108 -26.12 16.41 -14.81
CA ILE A 108 -26.29 17.65 -14.07
C ILE A 108 -26.51 18.78 -15.09
N ALA A 109 -27.58 19.54 -14.91
CA ALA A 109 -28.13 20.59 -15.77
C ALA A 109 -27.26 21.05 -16.95
N GLY A 110 -27.83 21.04 -18.16
CA GLY A 110 -27.24 21.62 -19.38
C GLY A 110 -26.59 20.63 -20.36
N ARG A 111 -26.75 19.30 -20.20
CA ARG A 111 -26.63 18.38 -21.36
C ARG A 111 -28.02 18.20 -21.99
N GLU A 112 -28.15 18.57 -23.24
CA GLU A 112 -29.25 18.08 -24.07
C GLU A 112 -29.18 16.56 -24.06
N SER A 113 -30.26 15.90 -23.67
CA SER A 113 -30.42 14.48 -23.93
C SER A 113 -30.48 14.32 -25.45
N LEU A 114 -30.07 13.16 -25.98
CA LEU A 114 -30.23 12.80 -27.39
C LEU A 114 -31.70 12.85 -27.85
N THR A 115 -32.66 12.99 -26.93
CA THR A 115 -34.10 13.10 -27.13
C THR A 115 -34.64 14.52 -26.98
N GLY A 116 -33.79 15.53 -26.68
CA GLY A 116 -34.24 16.92 -26.52
C GLY A 116 -35.01 17.21 -25.21
N VAL A 117 -35.18 16.22 -24.34
CA VAL A 117 -35.84 16.39 -23.04
C VAL A 117 -34.76 16.58 -21.97
N TYR A 118 -34.79 17.73 -21.27
CA TYR A 118 -33.95 17.99 -20.11
C TYR A 118 -34.47 17.16 -18.92
N ASP A 119 -33.95 15.97 -18.76
CA ASP A 119 -34.24 15.16 -17.57
C ASP A 119 -33.29 15.57 -16.43
N ASP A 120 -33.62 16.69 -15.80
CA ASP A 120 -32.83 17.29 -14.74
C ASP A 120 -33.50 16.99 -13.39
N LYS A 121 -32.98 15.98 -12.70
CA LYS A 121 -33.49 15.55 -11.40
C LYS A 121 -33.00 16.44 -10.23
N LEU A 122 -32.15 17.43 -10.49
CA LEU A 122 -31.74 18.33 -9.43
C LEU A 122 -32.89 19.20 -8.95
N PRO A 123 -33.08 19.36 -7.63
CA PRO A 123 -34.02 20.31 -7.07
C PRO A 123 -33.75 21.71 -7.61
N LYS A 124 -34.83 22.46 -7.91
CA LYS A 124 -34.74 23.79 -8.49
C LYS A 124 -33.82 24.72 -7.69
N GLY A 125 -33.95 24.75 -6.34
CA GLY A 125 -33.12 25.59 -5.49
C GLY A 125 -31.63 25.28 -5.59
N LEU A 126 -31.26 23.98 -5.65
CA LEU A 126 -29.85 23.57 -5.86
C LEU A 126 -29.33 24.00 -7.23
N LYS A 127 -30.15 23.86 -8.27
CA LYS A 127 -29.80 24.31 -9.62
C LYS A 127 -29.60 25.83 -9.68
N ASP A 128 -30.51 26.57 -9.07
CA ASP A 128 -30.42 28.04 -8.99
C ASP A 128 -29.15 28.45 -8.22
N ALA A 129 -28.84 27.78 -7.11
CA ALA A 129 -27.62 28.04 -6.32
C ALA A 129 -26.34 27.83 -7.13
N LEU A 130 -26.28 26.75 -7.96
CA LEU A 130 -25.14 26.49 -8.83
C LEU A 130 -25.03 27.55 -9.95
N LEU A 131 -26.15 27.91 -10.58
CA LEU A 131 -26.19 28.92 -11.65
C LEU A 131 -25.83 30.33 -11.16
N GLU A 132 -26.27 30.69 -9.94
CA GLU A 132 -25.99 31.97 -9.29
C GLU A 132 -24.60 32.03 -8.63
N ASN A 133 -23.80 30.94 -8.70
CA ASN A 133 -22.50 30.83 -8.06
C ASN A 133 -22.56 31.17 -6.54
N LYS A 134 -23.61 30.66 -5.86
CA LYS A 134 -23.71 30.83 -4.39
C LYS A 134 -22.55 30.13 -3.69
N PRO A 135 -22.15 30.63 -2.51
CA PRO A 135 -21.20 29.93 -1.66
C PRO A 135 -21.71 28.50 -1.34
N ILE A 136 -20.90 27.47 -1.61
CA ILE A 136 -21.33 26.07 -1.45
C ILE A 136 -20.25 25.21 -0.80
N VAL A 137 -20.68 24.32 0.09
CA VAL A 137 -19.87 23.26 0.68
C VAL A 137 -20.40 21.90 0.21
N PHE A 138 -19.59 21.15 -0.51
CA PHE A 138 -19.81 19.74 -0.77
C PHE A 138 -19.27 18.94 0.42
N PHE A 139 -20.15 18.43 1.27
CA PHE A 139 -19.79 17.72 2.50
C PHE A 139 -20.15 16.24 2.36
N ILE A 140 -19.16 15.38 2.15
CA ILE A 140 -19.40 14.02 1.66
C ILE A 140 -18.55 12.94 2.36
N ASN A 141 -19.12 11.74 2.45
CA ASN A 141 -18.39 10.51 2.76
C ASN A 141 -18.67 9.48 1.65
N PRO A 142 -17.98 9.58 0.49
CA PRO A 142 -18.24 8.70 -0.63
C PRO A 142 -17.75 7.27 -0.37
N PRO A 143 -18.28 6.25 -1.06
CA PRO A 143 -17.84 4.88 -0.90
C PRO A 143 -16.36 4.70 -1.29
N TYR A 144 -15.60 3.92 -0.48
CA TYR A 144 -14.16 3.70 -0.70
C TYR A 144 -13.85 2.52 -1.63
N GLY A 145 -14.87 1.81 -2.09
CA GLY A 145 -14.72 0.62 -2.90
C GLY A 145 -13.97 0.85 -4.20
N THR A 146 -13.23 -0.18 -4.62
CA THR A 146 -12.75 -0.30 -5.99
C THR A 146 -13.66 -1.33 -6.65
N PRO A 147 -14.51 -0.92 -7.62
CA PRO A 147 -15.34 -1.87 -8.32
C PRO A 147 -14.48 -2.91 -9.03
N CYS A 148 -14.69 -4.19 -8.75
CA CYS A 148 -14.11 -5.27 -9.54
C CYS A 148 -15.00 -5.49 -10.76
N CYS A 149 -14.47 -5.28 -11.96
CA CYS A 149 -15.07 -5.81 -13.17
C CYS A 149 -15.05 -7.34 -13.06
N ASN A 150 -16.20 -7.99 -13.01
CA ASN A 150 -16.30 -9.43 -13.11
C ASN A 150 -15.96 -9.85 -14.55
N ASP A 151 -14.70 -10.16 -14.80
CA ASP A 151 -14.40 -11.28 -15.66
C ASP A 151 -14.62 -12.53 -14.81
N GLU A 152 -15.42 -13.47 -15.29
CA GLU A 152 -15.79 -14.69 -14.58
C GLU A 152 -14.60 -15.57 -14.13
N THR A 153 -13.37 -15.17 -14.46
CA THR A 153 -12.11 -15.87 -14.19
C THR A 153 -11.42 -15.47 -12.89
N ASN A 154 -11.84 -14.39 -12.18
CA ASN A 154 -11.17 -13.93 -10.96
C ASN A 154 -12.05 -13.99 -9.71
N LYS A 155 -12.42 -15.22 -9.30
CA LYS A 155 -13.19 -15.52 -8.06
C LYS A 155 -12.41 -15.37 -6.75
N SER A 156 -11.20 -14.80 -6.72
CA SER A 156 -10.32 -14.93 -5.55
C SER A 156 -10.03 -13.67 -4.72
N PHE A 157 -10.61 -12.51 -5.03
CA PHE A 157 -10.48 -11.33 -4.17
C PHE A 157 -11.83 -10.60 -4.06
N GLY A 158 -12.43 -10.64 -2.87
CA GLY A 158 -13.55 -9.89 -2.33
C GLY A 158 -14.41 -9.11 -3.33
N GLY A 159 -15.41 -9.78 -3.94
CA GLY A 159 -16.23 -9.23 -5.00
C GLY A 159 -17.02 -8.00 -4.59
N ILE A 160 -16.96 -6.98 -5.40
CA ILE A 160 -17.89 -5.86 -5.40
C ILE A 160 -18.69 -5.94 -6.69
N THR A 161 -19.99 -5.67 -6.57
CA THR A 161 -21.02 -5.80 -7.59
C THR A 161 -20.65 -5.17 -8.94
N ALA A 162 -20.92 -5.88 -10.01
CA ALA A 162 -20.60 -5.56 -11.42
C ALA A 162 -21.12 -4.19 -11.94
N GLY A 163 -22.01 -3.51 -11.25
CA GLY A 163 -22.60 -2.24 -11.67
C GLY A 163 -21.73 -0.99 -11.49
N ALA A 164 -20.75 -1.03 -10.58
CA ALA A 164 -19.96 0.16 -10.23
C ALA A 164 -18.75 0.42 -11.15
N CYS A 165 -18.42 -0.51 -12.04
CA CYS A 165 -17.25 -0.40 -12.92
C CYS A 165 -17.45 0.51 -14.13
N ASN A 166 -18.68 0.76 -14.57
CA ASN A 166 -18.98 1.44 -15.83
C ASN A 166 -19.81 2.71 -15.64
N THR A 167 -19.41 3.57 -14.69
CA THR A 167 -20.06 4.87 -14.55
C THR A 167 -19.67 5.81 -15.69
N VAL A 168 -20.53 6.80 -15.96
CA VAL A 168 -20.23 7.88 -16.91
C VAL A 168 -18.94 8.60 -16.50
N ILE A 169 -18.76 8.84 -15.20
CA ILE A 169 -17.58 9.51 -14.65
C ILE A 169 -16.33 8.64 -14.78
N ASN A 170 -16.43 7.31 -14.58
CA ASN A 170 -15.32 6.40 -14.84
C ASN A 170 -14.84 6.48 -16.30
N SER A 171 -15.79 6.48 -17.25
CA SER A 171 -15.51 6.58 -18.68
C SER A 171 -14.83 7.90 -19.04
N GLU A 172 -15.29 9.00 -18.46
CA GLU A 172 -14.68 10.33 -18.62
C GLU A 172 -13.25 10.36 -18.06
N MET A 173 -13.02 9.83 -16.84
CA MET A 173 -11.69 9.74 -16.24
C MET A 173 -10.73 8.85 -17.05
N LYS A 174 -11.23 7.76 -17.63
CA LYS A 174 -10.44 6.89 -18.52
C LYS A 174 -10.04 7.62 -19.80
N SER A 175 -10.96 8.37 -20.41
CA SER A 175 -10.67 9.16 -21.63
C SER A 175 -9.56 10.18 -21.39
N LYS A 176 -9.50 10.75 -20.18
CA LYS A 176 -8.43 11.66 -19.71
C LYS A 176 -7.19 10.96 -19.14
N LYS A 177 -7.09 9.64 -19.27
CA LYS A 177 -5.94 8.83 -18.86
C LYS A 177 -5.62 8.90 -17.34
N PHE A 178 -6.64 8.94 -16.49
CA PHE A 178 -6.45 8.95 -15.03
C PHE A 178 -6.00 7.60 -14.45
N GLY A 179 -5.87 6.58 -15.28
CA GLY A 179 -5.33 5.28 -14.87
C GLY A 179 -6.16 4.63 -13.76
N ARG A 180 -5.51 4.08 -12.77
CA ARG A 180 -6.19 3.38 -11.66
C ARG A 180 -7.03 4.31 -10.76
N ALA A 181 -6.81 5.60 -10.76
CA ALA A 181 -7.66 6.54 -10.03
C ALA A 181 -9.11 6.46 -10.49
N SER A 182 -9.34 6.24 -11.80
CA SER A 182 -10.69 6.11 -12.36
C SER A 182 -11.49 4.93 -11.80
N THR A 183 -10.85 3.91 -11.24
CA THR A 183 -11.52 2.75 -10.66
C THR A 183 -11.90 2.93 -9.20
N ASN A 184 -11.52 4.02 -8.54
CA ASN A 184 -11.85 4.30 -7.15
C ASN A 184 -13.08 5.20 -7.05
N LEU A 185 -14.13 4.74 -6.38
CA LEU A 185 -15.40 5.47 -6.30
C LEU A 185 -15.23 6.87 -5.71
N TYR A 186 -14.55 7.00 -4.56
CA TYR A 186 -14.33 8.32 -3.95
C TYR A 186 -13.61 9.31 -4.89
N ALA A 187 -12.70 8.82 -5.74
CA ALA A 187 -12.03 9.66 -6.73
C ALA A 187 -12.98 10.09 -7.86
N GLN A 188 -13.92 9.23 -8.26
CA GLN A 188 -14.96 9.59 -9.22
C GLN A 188 -15.89 10.67 -8.65
N PHE A 189 -16.29 10.56 -7.37
CA PHE A 189 -17.08 11.58 -6.69
C PHE A 189 -16.37 12.94 -6.69
N VAL A 190 -15.13 12.98 -6.22
CA VAL A 190 -14.34 14.22 -6.18
C VAL A 190 -14.11 14.78 -7.58
N TYR A 191 -13.80 13.94 -8.56
CA TYR A 191 -13.62 14.38 -9.94
C TYR A 191 -14.92 15.02 -10.50
N ARG A 192 -16.07 14.44 -10.19
CA ARG A 192 -17.34 15.05 -10.60
C ARG A 192 -17.59 16.41 -9.94
N LEU A 193 -17.19 16.60 -8.69
CA LEU A 193 -17.25 17.93 -8.04
C LEU A 193 -16.33 18.94 -8.76
N ILE A 194 -15.16 18.50 -9.22
CA ILE A 194 -14.29 19.34 -10.06
C ILE A 194 -15.01 19.75 -11.37
N MET A 195 -15.68 18.80 -12.03
CA MET A 195 -16.45 19.08 -13.24
C MET A 195 -17.60 20.08 -12.97
N ILE A 196 -18.32 19.93 -11.85
CA ILE A 196 -19.38 20.86 -11.44
C ILE A 196 -18.80 22.26 -11.22
N LYS A 197 -17.71 22.36 -10.44
CA LYS A 197 -17.01 23.62 -10.22
C LYS A 197 -16.63 24.31 -11.52
N GLN A 198 -16.05 23.57 -12.45
CA GLN A 198 -15.62 24.12 -13.75
C GLN A 198 -16.83 24.55 -14.59
N LYS A 199 -17.88 23.74 -14.63
CA LYS A 199 -19.08 24.01 -15.43
C LYS A 199 -19.81 25.25 -15.00
N TYR A 200 -19.97 25.46 -13.69
CA TYR A 200 -20.70 26.59 -13.11
C TYR A 200 -19.81 27.75 -12.68
N ASN A 201 -18.49 27.68 -12.93
CA ASN A 201 -17.50 28.67 -12.51
C ASN A 201 -17.57 28.99 -11.00
N LEU A 202 -17.76 27.96 -10.16
CA LEU A 202 -17.90 28.16 -8.72
C LEU A 202 -16.60 28.71 -8.13
N SER A 203 -16.65 29.96 -7.65
CA SER A 203 -15.50 30.68 -7.11
C SER A 203 -15.38 30.53 -5.58
N ASN A 204 -16.50 30.42 -4.87
CA ASN A 204 -16.56 30.22 -3.42
C ASN A 204 -17.16 28.85 -3.10
N CYS A 205 -16.43 27.78 -3.44
CA CYS A 205 -16.86 26.44 -3.11
C CYS A 205 -15.78 25.67 -2.35
N TYR A 206 -16.25 24.73 -1.53
CA TYR A 206 -15.42 23.88 -0.71
C TYR A 206 -15.80 22.40 -0.91
N ILE A 207 -14.81 21.53 -0.82
CA ILE A 207 -15.02 20.09 -0.68
C ILE A 207 -14.52 19.66 0.70
N ALA A 208 -15.42 19.13 1.49
CA ALA A 208 -15.16 18.55 2.81
C ALA A 208 -15.48 17.05 2.73
N PHE A 209 -14.45 16.19 2.70
CA PHE A 209 -14.70 14.78 2.39
C PHE A 209 -13.85 13.80 3.18
N PHE A 210 -14.47 12.64 3.44
CA PHE A 210 -13.78 11.47 3.98
C PHE A 210 -13.25 10.59 2.84
N SER A 211 -12.04 10.05 3.00
CA SER A 211 -11.42 9.14 2.02
C SER A 211 -10.18 8.45 2.57
N PRO A 212 -9.70 7.36 1.94
CA PRO A 212 -8.32 6.93 2.12
C PRO A 212 -7.34 7.99 1.63
N THR A 213 -6.16 8.09 2.25
CA THR A 213 -5.12 9.08 1.87
C THR A 213 -4.42 8.77 0.55
N LEU A 214 -4.74 7.65 -0.09
CA LEU A 214 -4.10 7.14 -1.30
C LEU A 214 -4.13 8.14 -2.48
N PHE A 215 -5.15 9.00 -2.58
CA PHE A 215 -5.23 10.01 -3.63
C PHE A 215 -4.10 11.04 -3.53
N LEU A 216 -3.58 11.30 -2.34
CA LEU A 216 -2.44 12.19 -2.12
C LEU A 216 -1.10 11.49 -2.28
N THR A 217 -0.98 10.24 -1.83
CA THR A 217 0.31 9.54 -1.72
C THR A 217 0.60 8.62 -2.90
N GLY A 218 -0.42 7.99 -3.49
CA GLY A 218 -0.25 6.93 -4.47
C GLY A 218 0.17 7.40 -5.85
N GLN A 219 1.21 6.81 -6.41
CA GLN A 219 1.71 7.13 -7.76
C GLN A 219 0.63 6.98 -8.86
N SER A 220 -0.29 6.03 -8.70
CA SER A 220 -1.37 5.80 -9.66
C SER A 220 -2.43 6.91 -9.70
N PHE A 221 -2.36 7.90 -8.81
CA PHE A 221 -3.25 9.06 -8.74
C PHE A 221 -2.67 10.34 -9.34
N TYR A 222 -1.52 10.30 -9.96
CA TYR A 222 -0.83 11.48 -10.52
C TYR A 222 -1.76 12.40 -11.34
N SER A 223 -2.42 11.85 -12.37
CA SER A 223 -3.29 12.65 -13.26
C SER A 223 -4.51 13.21 -12.50
N PHE A 224 -5.10 12.43 -11.60
CA PHE A 224 -6.20 12.87 -10.74
C PHE A 224 -5.76 13.98 -9.79
N ARG A 225 -4.60 13.83 -9.12
CA ARG A 225 -4.05 14.87 -8.25
C ARG A 225 -3.82 16.18 -8.99
N ASN A 226 -3.25 16.14 -10.18
CA ASN A 226 -3.04 17.34 -10.97
C ASN A 226 -4.35 18.07 -11.27
N GLU A 227 -5.41 17.34 -11.60
CA GLU A 227 -6.73 17.92 -11.82
C GLU A 227 -7.31 18.54 -10.54
N LEU A 228 -7.21 17.82 -9.41
CA LEU A 228 -7.63 18.33 -8.10
C LEU A 228 -6.87 19.61 -7.75
N PHE A 229 -5.53 19.61 -7.85
CA PHE A 229 -4.67 20.73 -7.48
C PHE A 229 -4.79 21.96 -8.39
N ASN A 230 -5.26 21.77 -9.62
CA ASN A 230 -5.58 22.90 -10.50
C ASN A 230 -6.92 23.57 -10.16
N ASN A 231 -7.76 22.91 -9.36
CA ASN A 231 -9.11 23.39 -9.04
C ASN A 231 -9.35 23.67 -7.56
N PHE A 232 -8.57 23.04 -6.67
CA PHE A 232 -8.75 23.15 -5.23
C PHE A 232 -7.42 23.26 -4.48
N VAL A 233 -7.45 24.00 -3.37
CA VAL A 233 -6.34 24.22 -2.42
C VAL A 233 -6.66 23.49 -1.13
N PHE A 234 -5.73 22.72 -0.62
CA PHE A 234 -5.81 22.07 0.69
C PHE A 234 -5.84 23.10 1.81
N ILE A 235 -6.77 22.96 2.73
CA ILE A 235 -6.92 23.85 3.91
C ILE A 235 -6.45 23.14 5.17
N ASP A 236 -7.05 21.98 5.49
CA ASP A 236 -6.73 21.19 6.69
C ASP A 236 -7.13 19.73 6.50
N GLY A 237 -6.55 18.84 7.31
CA GLY A 237 -6.89 17.44 7.28
C GLY A 237 -6.53 16.69 8.56
N ILE A 238 -7.29 15.65 8.82
CA ILE A 238 -7.03 14.65 9.85
C ILE A 238 -6.93 13.26 9.25
N GLN A 239 -6.14 12.41 9.88
CA GLN A 239 -6.11 10.97 9.61
C GLN A 239 -6.37 10.22 10.90
N PHE A 240 -7.16 9.16 10.82
CA PHE A 240 -7.54 8.30 11.94
C PHE A 240 -7.65 6.86 11.51
N LYS A 241 -7.69 5.96 12.49
CA LYS A 241 -7.75 4.52 12.27
C LYS A 241 -9.09 4.10 11.66
N ALA A 242 -9.06 3.36 10.57
CA ALA A 242 -10.26 2.95 9.86
C ALA A 242 -11.22 2.10 10.69
N SER A 243 -10.72 1.36 11.70
CA SER A 243 -11.56 0.55 12.60
C SER A 243 -12.49 1.37 13.52
N HIS A 244 -12.39 2.70 13.55
CA HIS A 244 -13.42 3.54 14.15
C HIS A 244 -14.71 3.57 13.35
N PHE A 245 -14.64 3.25 12.05
CA PHE A 245 -15.82 2.98 11.23
C PHE A 245 -16.15 1.50 11.35
N ALA A 246 -17.41 1.18 11.53
CA ALA A 246 -17.85 -0.20 11.76
C ALA A 246 -17.33 -1.15 10.66
N ASP A 247 -16.91 -2.35 11.06
CA ASP A 247 -16.50 -3.46 10.19
C ASP A 247 -15.28 -3.21 9.28
N VAL A 248 -14.47 -2.20 9.58
CA VAL A 248 -13.26 -1.88 8.83
C VAL A 248 -12.00 -2.36 9.53
N SER A 249 -11.02 -2.85 8.76
CA SER A 249 -9.73 -3.31 9.27
C SER A 249 -8.95 -2.19 9.96
N SER A 250 -8.27 -2.52 11.06
CA SER A 250 -7.39 -1.61 11.81
C SER A 250 -6.05 -1.32 11.14
N THR A 251 -5.77 -1.93 10.00
CA THR A 251 -4.44 -1.87 9.36
C THR A 251 -4.23 -0.68 8.43
N TRP A 252 -5.26 0.14 8.20
CA TRP A 252 -5.18 1.33 7.36
C TRP A 252 -5.95 2.50 7.95
N GLY A 253 -5.69 3.69 7.43
CA GLY A 253 -6.27 4.95 7.90
C GLY A 253 -7.29 5.53 6.93
N ILE A 254 -8.32 6.17 7.50
CA ILE A 254 -9.23 7.08 6.82
C ILE A 254 -8.79 8.51 7.13
N SER A 255 -9.02 9.42 6.22
CA SER A 255 -8.82 10.84 6.42
C SER A 255 -10.12 11.62 6.22
N PHE A 256 -10.22 12.75 6.89
CA PHE A 256 -11.11 13.83 6.51
C PHE A 256 -10.26 15.01 6.07
N SER A 257 -10.63 15.66 4.97
CA SER A 257 -9.89 16.80 4.45
C SER A 257 -10.81 17.88 3.91
N LEU A 258 -10.38 19.12 4.09
CA LEU A 258 -11.08 20.33 3.64
C LEU A 258 -10.28 21.00 2.53
N TRP A 259 -10.95 21.30 1.43
CA TRP A 259 -10.37 21.91 0.23
C TRP A 259 -11.22 23.10 -0.20
N LYS A 260 -10.57 24.20 -0.60
CA LYS A 260 -11.21 25.40 -1.12
C LYS A 260 -10.95 25.56 -2.61
N ALA A 261 -11.91 26.09 -3.37
CA ALA A 261 -11.70 26.47 -4.76
C ALA A 261 -10.46 27.35 -4.93
N GLY A 262 -9.56 26.97 -5.82
CA GLY A 262 -8.29 27.64 -6.06
C GLY A 262 -7.27 26.74 -6.71
N LYS A 263 -6.03 27.18 -6.83
CA LYS A 263 -4.92 26.42 -7.40
C LYS A 263 -3.88 26.13 -6.33
N GLN A 264 -3.63 24.86 -6.08
CA GLN A 264 -2.64 24.37 -5.11
C GLN A 264 -1.21 24.67 -5.59
N ILE A 265 -0.44 25.38 -4.77
CA ILE A 265 0.96 25.76 -5.05
C ILE A 265 1.91 24.65 -4.59
N ASP A 266 1.90 24.30 -3.30
CA ASP A 266 2.67 23.17 -2.79
C ASP A 266 1.93 21.86 -3.09
N LYS A 267 2.48 21.06 -4.00
CA LYS A 267 1.86 19.84 -4.50
C LYS A 267 2.34 18.57 -3.77
N ASN A 268 3.30 18.70 -2.86
CA ASN A 268 4.00 17.54 -2.31
C ASN A 268 3.90 17.39 -0.79
N ASN A 269 3.47 18.44 -0.05
CA ASN A 269 3.49 18.41 1.40
C ASN A 269 2.12 18.83 1.96
N PHE A 270 1.42 17.87 2.57
CA PHE A 270 0.11 18.07 3.16
C PHE A 270 0.19 17.68 4.64
N LEU A 271 0.18 18.69 5.51
CA LEU A 271 0.22 18.44 6.96
C LEU A 271 -1.14 17.96 7.46
N TYR A 272 -1.18 16.74 7.96
CA TYR A 272 -2.35 16.13 8.58
C TYR A 272 -2.13 15.98 10.09
N LYS A 273 -3.19 16.23 10.86
CA LYS A 273 -3.26 15.87 12.27
C LYS A 273 -3.62 14.39 12.36
N ILE A 274 -2.84 13.61 13.08
CA ILE A 274 -3.15 12.21 13.39
C ILE A 274 -3.99 12.21 14.66
N VAL A 275 -5.20 11.66 14.58
CA VAL A 275 -6.16 11.70 15.69
C VAL A 275 -6.60 10.29 16.09
N ASP A 276 -6.94 10.12 17.36
CA ASP A 276 -7.57 8.90 17.88
C ASP A 276 -8.69 9.26 18.85
N VAL A 277 -9.59 8.30 19.10
CA VAL A 277 -10.68 8.46 20.06
C VAL A 277 -10.17 8.01 21.42
N LEU A 278 -10.00 8.95 22.34
CA LEU A 278 -9.56 8.73 23.71
C LEU A 278 -10.58 9.36 24.66
N ASP A 279 -11.06 8.62 25.63
CA ASP A 279 -12.05 9.06 26.62
C ASP A 279 -13.33 9.64 25.97
N ASN A 280 -13.82 9.00 24.91
CA ASN A 280 -14.96 9.44 24.09
C ASN A 280 -14.79 10.82 23.45
N ASP A 281 -13.55 11.28 23.24
CA ASP A 281 -13.24 12.53 22.55
C ASP A 281 -12.15 12.30 21.50
N ILE A 282 -12.13 13.11 20.45
CA ILE A 282 -11.07 13.06 19.42
C ILE A 282 -9.89 13.91 19.89
N LYS A 283 -8.74 13.24 20.07
CA LYS A 283 -7.50 13.90 20.47
C LYS A 283 -6.44 13.79 19.37
N ILE A 284 -5.70 14.86 19.18
CA ILE A 284 -4.52 14.86 18.30
C ILE A 284 -3.41 14.13 19.02
N ILE A 285 -2.96 13.01 18.45
CA ILE A 285 -1.89 12.18 19.01
C ILE A 285 -0.54 12.42 18.31
N ASP A 286 -0.58 12.92 17.07
CA ASP A 286 0.62 13.20 16.27
C ASP A 286 0.30 14.14 15.09
N LYS A 287 1.32 14.51 14.32
CA LYS A 287 1.20 15.22 13.04
C LYS A 287 2.05 14.50 11.99
N LYS A 288 1.55 14.45 10.78
CA LYS A 288 2.23 13.79 9.67
C LYS A 288 2.13 14.62 8.39
N VAL A 289 3.22 14.69 7.66
CA VAL A 289 3.21 15.20 6.29
C VAL A 289 2.90 14.07 5.34
N LEU A 290 1.74 14.12 4.68
CA LEU A 290 1.46 13.26 3.53
C LEU A 290 2.16 13.82 2.31
N TYR A 291 2.82 12.95 1.55
CA TYR A 291 3.61 13.32 0.38
C TYR A 291 3.33 12.38 -0.79
N ASN A 292 3.70 12.79 -1.98
CA ASN A 292 3.62 11.96 -3.18
C ASN A 292 4.97 11.86 -3.88
N THR A 293 5.03 10.97 -4.86
CA THR A 293 6.26 10.67 -5.62
C THR A 293 6.29 11.37 -6.99
N ASP A 294 5.40 12.35 -7.25
CA ASP A 294 5.20 12.93 -8.58
C ASP A 294 6.45 13.62 -9.15
N ASN A 295 7.27 14.23 -8.28
CA ASN A 295 8.53 14.90 -8.64
C ASN A 295 9.75 14.21 -8.03
N CYS A 296 9.62 12.96 -7.60
CA CYS A 296 10.67 12.18 -6.97
C CYS A 296 10.87 10.85 -7.70
N ILE A 297 12.07 10.31 -7.60
CA ILE A 297 12.33 8.94 -8.05
C ILE A 297 11.78 7.98 -6.99
N SER A 298 10.86 7.10 -7.36
CA SER A 298 10.38 6.07 -6.43
C SER A 298 11.45 5.02 -6.16
N GLY A 299 11.42 4.40 -4.97
CA GLY A 299 12.34 3.33 -4.62
C GLY A 299 12.34 2.19 -5.63
N SER A 300 11.16 1.81 -6.14
CA SER A 300 11.05 0.78 -7.18
C SER A 300 11.71 1.17 -8.51
N TYR A 301 11.72 2.45 -8.85
CA TYR A 301 12.40 2.94 -10.07
C TYR A 301 13.90 3.07 -9.84
N TRP A 302 14.33 3.47 -8.65
CA TRP A 302 15.72 3.63 -8.28
C TRP A 302 16.56 2.35 -8.41
N VAL A 303 15.97 1.19 -8.10
CA VAL A 303 16.65 -0.13 -8.23
C VAL A 303 16.52 -0.73 -9.62
N LYS A 304 15.74 -0.12 -10.53
CA LYS A 304 15.60 -0.62 -11.90
C LYS A 304 16.93 -0.60 -12.62
N GLN A 305 17.10 -1.65 -13.41
CA GLN A 305 18.24 -1.80 -14.30
C GLN A 305 17.78 -1.88 -15.75
N THR A 306 18.64 -1.50 -16.66
CA THR A 306 18.42 -1.75 -18.08
C THR A 306 18.54 -3.24 -18.36
N ASN A 307 17.47 -3.86 -18.84
CA ASN A 307 17.47 -5.27 -19.20
C ASN A 307 18.51 -5.56 -20.28
N THR A 308 19.28 -6.64 -20.13
CA THR A 308 20.19 -7.11 -21.16
C THR A 308 19.42 -7.77 -22.31
N LYS A 309 19.98 -7.74 -23.52
CA LYS A 309 19.40 -8.48 -24.66
C LYS A 309 19.54 -10.00 -24.50
N ASN A 310 20.55 -10.44 -23.76
CA ASN A 310 20.86 -11.85 -23.56
C ASN A 310 20.09 -12.39 -22.35
N LYS A 311 19.20 -13.32 -22.59
CA LYS A 311 18.42 -14.00 -21.55
C LYS A 311 18.85 -15.46 -21.46
N ILE A 312 18.78 -16.01 -20.26
CA ILE A 312 18.92 -17.45 -20.00
C ILE A 312 17.64 -18.00 -19.38
N GLU A 313 17.38 -19.27 -19.64
CA GLU A 313 16.30 -20.01 -18.96
C GLU A 313 16.72 -20.36 -17.55
N VAL A 314 15.81 -20.22 -16.62
CA VAL A 314 16.01 -20.52 -15.20
C VAL A 314 14.76 -21.10 -14.57
N PRO A 315 14.90 -21.91 -13.51
CA PRO A 315 13.78 -22.32 -12.69
C PRO A 315 13.28 -21.12 -11.87
N LEU A 316 11.97 -20.99 -11.73
CA LEU A 316 11.33 -19.96 -10.94
C LEU A 316 10.94 -20.51 -9.57
N LEU A 317 11.33 -19.83 -8.51
CA LEU A 317 11.00 -20.19 -7.14
C LEU A 317 9.66 -19.59 -6.71
N ARG A 318 8.89 -20.35 -5.94
CA ARG A 318 7.72 -19.89 -5.19
C ARG A 318 8.12 -19.46 -3.77
N ASN A 319 9.06 -20.17 -3.18
CA ASN A 319 9.75 -19.87 -1.92
C ASN A 319 11.21 -20.29 -2.05
N ALA A 320 11.98 -20.32 -0.96
CA ALA A 320 13.41 -20.64 -1.03
C ALA A 320 13.75 -22.02 -1.63
N ILE A 321 12.89 -23.03 -1.49
CA ILE A 321 13.19 -24.42 -1.82
C ILE A 321 12.21 -25.05 -2.83
N THR A 322 11.20 -24.34 -3.29
CA THR A 322 10.16 -24.90 -4.16
C THR A 322 10.20 -24.24 -5.53
N VAL A 323 10.56 -25.01 -6.55
CA VAL A 323 10.42 -24.62 -7.95
C VAL A 323 8.95 -24.74 -8.37
N SER A 324 8.40 -23.74 -9.03
CA SER A 324 7.00 -23.70 -9.47
C SER A 324 6.81 -23.07 -10.85
N GLY A 325 7.86 -22.97 -11.64
CA GLY A 325 7.81 -22.44 -12.99
C GLY A 325 9.17 -22.42 -13.66
N GLU A 326 9.15 -22.01 -14.92
CA GLU A 326 10.33 -21.71 -15.74
C GLU A 326 10.18 -20.30 -16.31
N GLY A 327 11.29 -19.61 -16.50
CA GLY A 327 11.29 -18.25 -17.04
C GLY A 327 12.62 -17.84 -17.63
N LYS A 328 12.66 -16.63 -18.19
CA LYS A 328 13.88 -16.07 -18.79
C LYS A 328 14.28 -14.83 -18.01
N ILE A 329 15.54 -14.78 -17.54
CA ILE A 329 16.12 -13.66 -16.83
C ILE A 329 17.42 -13.22 -17.51
N ASP A 330 17.96 -12.09 -17.13
CA ASP A 330 19.23 -11.58 -17.66
C ASP A 330 20.38 -12.55 -17.34
N ASN A 331 21.27 -12.80 -18.30
CA ASN A 331 22.37 -13.76 -18.14
C ASN A 331 23.41 -13.34 -17.08
N ASN A 332 23.47 -12.07 -16.71
CA ASN A 332 24.38 -11.50 -15.69
C ASN A 332 23.76 -11.41 -14.30
N PHE A 333 22.61 -12.07 -14.07
CA PHE A 333 21.93 -12.04 -12.78
C PHE A 333 22.76 -12.75 -11.69
N ILE A 334 22.59 -12.27 -10.46
CA ILE A 334 23.06 -12.90 -9.23
C ILE A 334 21.89 -13.31 -8.32
N GLY A 335 20.70 -12.83 -8.59
CA GLY A 335 19.48 -13.15 -7.89
C GLY A 335 18.29 -12.36 -8.42
N TYR A 336 17.19 -12.43 -7.68
CA TYR A 336 15.95 -11.74 -8.02
C TYR A 336 15.36 -11.02 -6.80
N PHE A 337 14.98 -9.79 -6.96
CA PHE A 337 14.31 -8.98 -5.96
C PHE A 337 12.83 -8.87 -6.28
N LEU A 338 12.00 -9.64 -5.55
CA LEU A 338 10.55 -9.45 -5.55
C LEU A 338 10.24 -8.10 -4.91
N ASN A 339 9.64 -7.20 -5.67
CA ASN A 339 9.31 -5.85 -5.23
C ASN A 339 8.01 -5.38 -5.88
N ASN A 340 6.88 -5.89 -5.36
CA ASN A 340 5.57 -5.57 -5.88
C ASN A 340 4.98 -4.37 -5.14
N SER A 341 4.65 -3.32 -5.92
CA SER A 341 4.20 -2.03 -5.37
C SER A 341 5.28 -1.33 -4.54
N ASN A 342 5.10 -0.05 -4.27
CA ASN A 342 6.11 0.78 -3.59
C ASN A 342 5.66 1.26 -2.21
N ASN A 343 4.45 0.94 -1.77
CA ASN A 343 3.93 1.40 -0.48
C ASN A 343 4.30 0.47 0.69
N VAL A 344 4.29 1.03 1.89
CA VAL A 344 4.68 0.34 3.13
C VAL A 344 3.81 -0.89 3.38
N SER A 345 2.49 -0.84 3.14
CA SER A 345 1.59 -1.97 3.39
C SER A 345 1.93 -3.24 2.59
N ARG A 346 2.68 -3.12 1.49
CA ARG A 346 3.10 -4.25 0.67
C ARG A 346 4.45 -4.86 1.08
N SER A 347 5.15 -4.24 2.02
CA SER A 347 6.48 -4.70 2.44
C SER A 347 6.45 -6.05 3.15
N ILE A 348 5.36 -6.44 3.80
CA ILE A 348 5.25 -7.71 4.53
C ILE A 348 5.31 -8.89 3.56
N SER A 349 4.39 -8.96 2.59
CA SER A 349 4.15 -10.17 1.78
C SER A 349 4.72 -10.09 0.36
N PHE A 350 5.11 -8.91 -0.12
CA PHE A 350 5.45 -8.68 -1.53
C PHE A 350 6.86 -8.13 -1.73
N VAL A 351 7.75 -8.41 -0.77
CA VAL A 351 9.17 -8.07 -0.82
C VAL A 351 9.99 -9.25 -0.36
N GLY A 352 10.91 -9.71 -1.20
CA GLY A 352 11.77 -10.86 -0.92
C GLY A 352 12.98 -10.91 -1.85
N LEU A 353 14.04 -11.58 -1.39
CA LEU A 353 15.22 -11.88 -2.20
C LEU A 353 15.29 -13.36 -2.51
N PHE A 354 15.67 -13.72 -3.74
CA PHE A 354 15.74 -15.09 -4.23
C PHE A 354 17.03 -15.32 -5.00
N SER A 355 17.57 -16.54 -4.94
CA SER A 355 18.77 -16.93 -5.69
C SER A 355 18.54 -17.07 -7.19
N THR A 356 17.29 -17.18 -7.64
CA THR A 356 16.87 -17.21 -9.04
C THR A 356 15.53 -16.49 -9.20
N GLY A 357 14.93 -16.51 -10.40
CA GLY A 357 13.67 -15.84 -10.68
C GLY A 357 12.53 -16.29 -9.74
N PHE A 358 11.55 -15.42 -9.55
CA PHE A 358 10.35 -15.69 -8.75
C PHE A 358 9.15 -15.99 -9.66
N SER A 359 8.32 -16.96 -9.30
CA SER A 359 7.20 -17.43 -10.13
C SER A 359 6.01 -16.47 -10.22
N GLY A 360 5.90 -15.51 -9.32
CA GLY A 360 4.94 -14.41 -9.40
C GLY A 360 5.60 -13.18 -10.03
N ALA A 361 4.99 -12.57 -11.04
CA ALA A 361 5.51 -11.35 -11.65
C ALA A 361 5.69 -10.21 -10.62
N HIS A 362 6.44 -9.16 -10.97
CA HIS A 362 6.70 -7.95 -10.18
C HIS A 362 7.99 -7.95 -9.35
N GLY A 363 9.10 -7.79 -10.02
CA GLY A 363 10.38 -7.61 -9.39
C GLY A 363 11.43 -7.13 -10.39
N VAL A 364 12.69 -7.17 -9.96
CA VAL A 364 13.83 -6.83 -10.79
C VAL A 364 14.92 -7.90 -10.68
N ASN A 365 15.63 -8.16 -11.77
CA ASN A 365 16.84 -8.96 -11.72
C ASN A 365 17.90 -8.21 -10.90
N VAL A 366 18.53 -8.92 -9.97
CA VAL A 366 19.66 -8.41 -9.21
C VAL A 366 20.93 -8.76 -9.99
N CYS A 367 21.70 -7.75 -10.32
CA CYS A 367 22.98 -7.86 -11.01
C CYS A 367 24.03 -7.08 -10.22
N LYS A 368 25.29 -7.16 -10.61
CA LYS A 368 26.38 -6.45 -9.91
C LYS A 368 26.12 -4.94 -9.78
N GLU A 369 25.54 -4.33 -10.81
CA GLU A 369 25.34 -2.88 -10.93
C GLU A 369 24.23 -2.33 -10.01
N ASN A 370 23.19 -3.13 -9.69
CA ASN A 370 22.09 -2.70 -8.83
C ASN A 370 22.04 -3.45 -7.49
N PHE A 371 23.02 -4.29 -7.20
CA PHE A 371 23.04 -5.14 -5.99
C PHE A 371 22.92 -4.32 -4.70
N GLU A 372 23.78 -3.32 -4.53
CA GLU A 372 23.80 -2.47 -3.35
C GLU A 372 22.48 -1.71 -3.18
N LYS A 373 21.97 -1.11 -4.25
CA LYS A 373 20.68 -0.42 -4.24
C LYS A 373 19.52 -1.37 -3.89
N THR A 374 19.59 -2.59 -4.39
CA THR A 374 18.59 -3.62 -4.09
C THR A 374 18.62 -3.99 -2.61
N CYS A 375 19.80 -4.25 -2.04
CA CYS A 375 19.95 -4.56 -0.60
C CYS A 375 19.48 -3.38 0.26
N ALA A 376 19.82 -2.14 -0.12
CA ALA A 376 19.40 -0.94 0.62
C ALA A 376 17.87 -0.76 0.59
N LEU A 377 17.22 -0.88 -0.57
CA LEU A 377 15.76 -0.79 -0.65
C LEU A 377 15.06 -1.96 0.05
N PHE A 378 15.56 -3.19 -0.10
CA PHE A 378 15.04 -4.34 0.62
C PHE A 378 15.06 -4.08 2.13
N SER A 379 16.21 -3.62 2.66
CA SER A 379 16.38 -3.33 4.08
C SER A 379 15.46 -2.21 4.55
N ALA A 380 15.41 -1.09 3.83
CA ALA A 380 14.49 0.00 4.15
C ALA A 380 13.04 -0.49 4.24
N ARG A 381 12.62 -1.36 3.29
CA ARG A 381 11.26 -1.93 3.28
C ARG A 381 10.98 -2.94 4.38
N LYS A 382 11.99 -3.62 4.91
CA LYS A 382 11.83 -4.62 5.98
C LYS A 382 12.05 -4.07 7.38
N LEU A 383 12.72 -2.95 7.52
CA LEU A 383 12.95 -2.28 8.81
C LEU A 383 11.72 -1.53 9.33
N ILE A 384 10.82 -1.11 8.44
CA ILE A 384 9.65 -0.31 8.81
C ILE A 384 8.41 -1.20 8.90
N GLU A 385 7.79 -1.18 10.08
CA GLU A 385 6.54 -1.88 10.33
C GLU A 385 5.36 -1.12 9.73
N ASN A 386 4.46 -1.87 9.08
CA ASN A 386 3.22 -1.31 8.57
C ASN A 386 2.23 -1.06 9.70
N ASN A 387 1.69 0.15 9.74
CA ASN A 387 0.59 0.53 10.61
C ASN A 387 -0.42 1.40 9.84
N TRP A 388 -1.52 1.78 10.48
CA TRP A 388 -2.57 2.57 9.84
C TRP A 388 -2.13 3.99 9.46
N ILE A 389 -1.08 4.53 10.10
CA ILE A 389 -0.56 5.87 9.80
C ILE A 389 0.29 5.87 8.53
N ASN A 390 1.16 4.84 8.35
CA ASN A 390 2.14 4.81 7.27
C ASN A 390 1.77 3.87 6.10
N SER A 391 0.68 3.12 6.19
CA SER A 391 0.33 2.05 5.24
C SER A 391 0.30 2.49 3.77
N LYS A 392 0.05 3.77 3.50
CA LYS A 392 -0.05 4.34 2.15
C LYS A 392 1.17 5.18 1.74
N ASP A 393 2.18 5.30 2.61
CA ASP A 393 3.42 5.97 2.25
C ASP A 393 4.18 5.16 1.20
N GLU A 394 4.85 5.85 0.30
CA GLU A 394 5.64 5.23 -0.76
C GLU A 394 7.14 5.46 -0.54
N TYR A 395 7.92 4.39 -0.75
CA TYR A 395 9.38 4.48 -0.68
C TYR A 395 9.94 5.31 -1.84
N LEU A 396 10.84 6.22 -1.50
CA LEU A 396 11.58 7.09 -2.42
C LEU A 396 12.97 6.51 -2.69
N ALA A 397 13.63 7.01 -3.73
CA ALA A 397 15.08 6.93 -3.84
C ALA A 397 15.70 7.70 -2.67
N PRO A 398 16.72 7.16 -2.01
CA PRO A 398 17.35 7.80 -0.88
C PRO A 398 18.19 9.01 -1.30
N ASN A 399 18.57 9.82 -0.31
CA ASN A 399 19.60 10.84 -0.49
C ASN A 399 20.99 10.17 -0.50
N GLU A 400 21.48 9.81 -1.69
CA GLU A 400 22.78 9.16 -1.88
C GLU A 400 23.97 10.03 -1.43
N SER A 401 23.77 11.35 -1.30
CA SER A 401 24.81 12.28 -0.84
C SER A 401 24.88 12.42 0.69
N HIS A 402 24.00 11.76 1.41
CA HIS A 402 24.01 11.81 2.88
C HIS A 402 25.19 11.01 3.43
N LEU A 403 25.87 11.56 4.46
CA LEU A 403 27.09 10.96 5.01
C LEU A 403 26.92 9.50 5.53
N LYS A 404 25.73 9.12 5.98
CA LYS A 404 25.41 7.76 6.44
C LYS A 404 24.98 6.81 5.31
N PHE A 405 24.87 7.28 4.06
CA PHE A 405 24.32 6.46 2.98
C PHE A 405 25.18 5.23 2.69
N GLN A 406 26.50 5.39 2.66
CA GLN A 406 27.41 4.28 2.39
C GLN A 406 27.38 3.24 3.53
N GLU A 407 27.37 3.69 4.78
CA GLU A 407 27.24 2.81 5.96
C GLU A 407 25.94 2.01 5.90
N PHE A 408 24.80 2.69 5.68
CA PHE A 408 23.51 2.03 5.54
C PHE A 408 23.51 1.00 4.40
N THR A 409 24.10 1.34 3.27
CA THR A 409 24.17 0.46 2.09
C THR A 409 25.02 -0.77 2.37
N ASN A 410 26.18 -0.63 3.01
CA ASN A 410 27.04 -1.74 3.39
C ASN A 410 26.35 -2.67 4.41
N ASP A 411 25.79 -2.11 5.46
CA ASP A 411 25.05 -2.86 6.48
C ASP A 411 23.79 -3.53 5.90
N SER A 412 23.16 -2.93 4.90
CA SER A 412 22.01 -3.49 4.18
C SER A 412 22.34 -4.81 3.46
N ILE A 413 23.58 -5.00 3.01
CA ILE A 413 24.01 -6.28 2.44
C ILE A 413 23.84 -7.36 3.52
N VAL A 414 24.41 -7.14 4.69
CA VAL A 414 24.35 -8.09 5.81
C VAL A 414 22.90 -8.29 6.27
N TYR A 415 22.17 -7.19 6.47
CA TYR A 415 20.76 -7.26 6.86
C TYR A 415 19.93 -8.10 5.89
N SER A 416 20.14 -7.92 4.58
CA SER A 416 19.39 -8.61 3.54
C SER A 416 19.71 -10.11 3.44
N LEU A 417 20.95 -10.53 3.74
CA LEU A 417 21.33 -11.95 3.73
C LEU A 417 20.54 -12.76 4.77
N PHE A 418 20.32 -12.18 5.94
CA PHE A 418 19.83 -12.91 7.10
C PHE A 418 18.37 -12.59 7.48
N ASN A 419 17.72 -11.72 6.72
CA ASN A 419 16.31 -11.38 6.95
C ASN A 419 15.38 -12.59 6.71
N GLY A 420 14.26 -12.63 7.44
CA GLY A 420 13.25 -13.69 7.29
C GLY A 420 12.59 -13.77 5.92
N ALA A 421 12.63 -12.69 5.13
CA ALA A 421 12.12 -12.62 3.75
C ALA A 421 13.20 -12.90 2.69
N SER A 422 14.42 -13.24 3.10
CA SER A 422 15.47 -13.74 2.21
C SER A 422 15.24 -15.22 1.91
N ASN A 423 14.82 -15.49 0.69
CA ASN A 423 14.57 -16.84 0.18
C ASN A 423 15.75 -17.32 -0.69
N GLN A 424 16.94 -17.06 -0.21
CA GLN A 424 18.18 -17.47 -0.87
C GLN A 424 18.45 -18.92 -0.54
N SER A 425 18.75 -19.70 -1.57
CA SER A 425 19.03 -21.12 -1.45
C SER A 425 19.97 -21.61 -2.55
N SER A 426 20.63 -22.72 -2.29
CA SER A 426 21.36 -23.48 -3.26
C SER A 426 20.74 -24.87 -3.35
N LEU A 427 20.30 -25.24 -4.52
CA LEU A 427 19.61 -26.50 -4.79
C LEU A 427 20.25 -27.17 -6.01
N ARG A 428 20.34 -28.51 -6.01
CA ARG A 428 20.95 -29.30 -7.08
C ARG A 428 20.01 -30.39 -7.58
N GLN A 429 20.10 -30.66 -8.88
CA GLN A 429 19.36 -31.74 -9.54
C GLN A 429 17.85 -31.70 -9.27
N ILE A 430 17.27 -30.50 -9.21
CA ILE A 430 15.82 -30.37 -9.01
C ILE A 430 15.12 -30.71 -10.31
N LYS A 431 14.27 -31.73 -10.27
CA LYS A 431 13.41 -32.06 -11.39
C LYS A 431 12.18 -31.16 -11.40
N TYR A 432 12.01 -30.43 -12.51
CA TYR A 432 10.78 -29.71 -12.80
C TYR A 432 10.38 -29.97 -14.25
N HIS A 433 9.21 -30.56 -14.46
CA HIS A 433 8.81 -31.20 -15.72
C HIS A 433 9.89 -32.21 -16.16
N ASP A 434 10.37 -32.12 -17.40
CA ASP A 434 11.38 -33.06 -17.97
C ASP A 434 12.81 -32.53 -17.87
N LYS A 435 13.03 -31.41 -17.14
CA LYS A 435 14.34 -30.79 -16.98
C LYS A 435 14.87 -30.94 -15.55
N LEU A 436 16.20 -31.10 -15.47
CA LEU A 436 16.94 -30.99 -14.21
C LEU A 436 17.57 -29.59 -14.09
N TRP A 437 17.46 -29.02 -12.91
CA TRP A 437 17.91 -27.66 -12.65
C TRP A 437 18.87 -27.60 -11.47
N ASP A 438 19.89 -26.75 -11.59
CA ASP A 438 20.76 -26.37 -10.50
C ASP A 438 20.58 -24.87 -10.19
N ILE A 439 20.41 -24.56 -8.91
CA ILE A 439 20.32 -23.19 -8.39
C ILE A 439 21.56 -22.91 -7.56
N LYS A 440 22.37 -21.94 -8.00
CA LYS A 440 23.50 -21.41 -7.25
C LYS A 440 23.04 -20.31 -6.31
N ASN A 441 23.72 -20.15 -5.18
CA ASN A 441 23.50 -19.04 -4.27
C ASN A 441 24.65 -18.05 -4.30
N GLU A 442 24.58 -17.06 -5.16
CA GLU A 442 25.58 -15.97 -5.22
C GLU A 442 25.58 -15.07 -3.97
N PHE A 443 24.59 -15.22 -3.10
CA PHE A 443 24.49 -14.52 -1.81
C PHE A 443 25.23 -15.22 -0.67
N PHE A 444 25.94 -16.34 -0.92
CA PHE A 444 26.71 -17.00 0.12
C PHE A 444 27.91 -16.13 0.54
N TRP A 445 28.19 -16.06 1.85
CA TRP A 445 29.06 -15.03 2.49
C TRP A 445 30.37 -15.56 3.06
N MET A 446 30.63 -16.87 3.05
CA MET A 446 31.88 -17.45 3.54
C MET A 446 32.79 -17.85 2.38
N SER A 447 34.10 -17.95 2.64
CA SER A 447 35.07 -18.36 1.63
C SER A 447 34.94 -19.83 1.29
N LYS A 448 35.27 -20.18 0.05
CA LYS A 448 35.34 -21.56 -0.40
C LYS A 448 36.36 -22.36 0.41
N SER A 449 37.55 -21.81 0.67
CA SER A 449 38.62 -22.48 1.43
C SER A 449 38.21 -22.82 2.86
N GLU A 450 37.43 -21.96 3.53
CA GLU A 450 36.92 -22.25 4.87
C GLU A 450 35.90 -23.40 4.84
N ILE A 451 35.00 -23.42 3.87
CA ILE A 451 34.01 -24.47 3.71
C ILE A 451 34.67 -25.79 3.33
N GLU A 452 35.70 -25.79 2.46
CA GLU A 452 36.52 -26.98 2.14
C GLU A 452 37.18 -27.55 3.40
N SER A 453 37.74 -26.69 4.22
CA SER A 453 38.35 -27.12 5.50
C SER A 453 37.34 -27.73 6.46
N LEU A 454 36.13 -27.19 6.54
CA LEU A 454 35.04 -27.76 7.33
C LEU A 454 34.59 -29.12 6.77
N ALA A 455 34.44 -29.25 5.46
CA ALA A 455 34.07 -30.50 4.80
C ALA A 455 35.10 -31.60 5.06
N LEU A 456 36.37 -31.32 4.91
CA LEU A 456 37.46 -32.23 5.23
C LEU A 456 37.44 -32.67 6.71
N LYS A 457 37.26 -31.69 7.62
CA LYS A 457 37.19 -31.96 9.07
C LYS A 457 36.10 -32.95 9.46
N TYR A 458 34.97 -32.92 8.78
CA TYR A 458 33.81 -33.76 9.06
C TYR A 458 33.66 -34.92 8.06
N ASN A 459 34.71 -35.22 7.26
CA ASN A 459 34.75 -36.29 6.25
C ASN A 459 33.59 -36.19 5.26
N ASN A 460 33.30 -35.00 4.81
CA ASN A 460 32.16 -34.66 3.98
C ASN A 460 32.68 -33.99 2.70
N ASP A 461 32.95 -34.79 1.66
CA ASP A 461 33.53 -34.34 0.39
C ASP A 461 32.49 -33.91 -0.67
N TYR A 462 31.24 -33.81 -0.24
CA TYR A 462 30.10 -33.50 -1.09
C TYR A 462 30.19 -32.13 -1.75
N CYS A 463 30.07 -32.06 -3.05
CA CYS A 463 29.85 -30.88 -3.88
C CYS A 463 31.07 -30.03 -4.36
N PHE A 464 32.31 -30.38 -4.09
CA PHE A 464 33.44 -29.55 -4.55
C PHE A 464 33.94 -29.80 -5.98
N ASN A 465 33.43 -30.85 -6.64
CA ASN A 465 33.94 -31.29 -7.94
C ASN A 465 33.08 -30.87 -9.14
N ASP A 466 32.03 -30.08 -8.93
CA ASP A 466 31.21 -29.61 -10.03
C ASP A 466 31.68 -28.26 -10.58
N ALA A 467 31.34 -27.94 -11.83
CA ALA A 467 31.69 -26.70 -12.48
C ALA A 467 31.09 -25.44 -11.77
N HIS A 468 30.12 -25.62 -10.91
CA HIS A 468 29.47 -24.56 -10.13
C HIS A 468 30.31 -24.12 -8.92
N ASN A 469 31.31 -24.91 -8.53
CA ASN A 469 32.16 -24.67 -7.35
C ASN A 469 33.53 -24.08 -7.70
N SER A 470 33.73 -23.64 -8.95
CA SER A 470 35.03 -23.21 -9.46
C SER A 470 35.51 -21.87 -8.89
N ARG A 471 34.64 -21.03 -8.32
CA ARG A 471 34.97 -19.68 -7.83
C ARG A 471 34.25 -19.35 -6.53
N GLU A 472 34.72 -18.30 -5.87
CA GLU A 472 34.02 -17.66 -4.75
C GLU A 472 32.64 -17.15 -5.19
N ARG A 473 31.74 -16.98 -4.23
CA ARG A 473 30.43 -16.38 -4.48
C ARG A 473 30.51 -14.87 -4.45
N PHE A 474 29.68 -14.21 -5.26
CA PHE A 474 29.72 -12.76 -5.44
C PHE A 474 29.65 -11.98 -4.12
N VAL A 475 28.77 -12.39 -3.21
CA VAL A 475 28.60 -11.65 -1.94
C VAL A 475 29.82 -11.81 -1.04
N TYR A 476 30.47 -12.98 -1.00
CA TYR A 476 31.71 -13.13 -0.28
C TYR A 476 32.79 -12.16 -0.81
N GLU A 477 33.02 -12.13 -2.13
CA GLU A 477 33.97 -11.19 -2.76
C GLU A 477 33.61 -9.73 -2.45
N LYS A 478 32.31 -9.40 -2.49
CA LYS A 478 31.84 -8.03 -2.19
C LYS A 478 32.12 -7.62 -0.74
N LEU A 479 31.87 -8.50 0.21
CA LEU A 479 32.12 -8.24 1.64
C LEU A 479 33.61 -7.96 1.94
N GLN A 480 34.54 -8.50 1.13
CA GLN A 480 35.98 -8.21 1.28
C GLN A 480 36.36 -6.78 0.82
N THR A 481 35.48 -6.08 0.11
CA THR A 481 35.74 -4.75 -0.47
C THR A 481 35.05 -3.59 0.25
N ILE A 482 34.30 -3.86 1.29
CA ILE A 482 33.52 -2.87 2.02
C ILE A 482 33.83 -2.87 3.51
N SER A 483 33.56 -1.75 4.18
CA SER A 483 33.63 -1.66 5.63
C SER A 483 32.25 -1.85 6.23
N LEU A 484 32.11 -2.76 7.16
CA LEU A 484 30.88 -3.00 7.91
C LEU A 484 30.92 -2.23 9.24
N SER A 485 29.74 -1.89 9.76
CA SER A 485 29.63 -1.43 11.13
C SER A 485 29.93 -2.58 12.11
N PRO A 486 30.25 -2.28 13.38
CA PRO A 486 30.44 -3.30 14.41
C PRO A 486 29.22 -4.22 14.56
N GLU A 487 28.00 -3.67 14.43
CA GLU A 487 26.75 -4.42 14.53
C GLU A 487 26.56 -5.38 13.36
N ALA A 488 26.87 -4.93 12.13
CA ALA A 488 26.80 -5.78 10.94
C ALA A 488 27.89 -6.87 10.98
N GLN A 489 29.11 -6.53 11.43
CA GLN A 489 30.17 -7.51 11.61
C GLN A 489 29.79 -8.58 12.63
N ALA A 490 29.22 -8.21 13.76
CA ALA A 490 28.75 -9.16 14.76
C ALA A 490 27.70 -10.14 14.21
N VAL A 491 26.82 -9.70 13.30
CA VAL A 491 25.86 -10.57 12.62
C VAL A 491 26.59 -11.57 11.71
N ILE A 492 27.59 -11.15 10.94
CA ILE A 492 28.40 -12.06 10.12
C ILE A 492 29.13 -13.09 11.01
N ASP A 493 29.74 -12.65 12.11
CA ASP A 493 30.51 -13.51 12.98
C ASP A 493 29.66 -14.63 13.59
N ILE A 494 28.48 -14.31 14.10
CA ILE A 494 27.56 -15.32 14.64
C ILE A 494 26.95 -16.20 13.55
N ALA A 495 26.71 -15.66 12.36
CA ALA A 495 26.25 -16.46 11.21
C ALA A 495 27.33 -17.48 10.76
N ASN A 496 28.60 -17.07 10.75
CA ASN A 496 29.74 -17.96 10.51
C ASN A 496 29.80 -19.07 11.58
N ASP A 497 29.61 -18.71 12.84
CA ASP A 497 29.57 -19.66 13.95
C ASP A 497 28.44 -20.68 13.81
N ILE A 498 27.27 -20.25 13.36
CA ILE A 498 26.16 -21.15 13.03
C ILE A 498 26.58 -22.15 11.97
N VAL A 499 27.20 -21.70 10.87
CA VAL A 499 27.68 -22.59 9.81
C VAL A 499 28.71 -23.60 10.38
N ARG A 500 29.74 -23.12 11.10
CA ARG A 500 30.82 -23.95 11.66
C ARG A 500 30.29 -25.01 12.62
N LYS A 501 29.43 -24.62 13.56
CA LYS A 501 28.93 -25.49 14.62
C LYS A 501 27.86 -26.48 14.12
N THR A 502 27.09 -26.12 13.12
CA THR A 502 26.04 -26.99 12.56
C THR A 502 26.51 -27.87 11.41
N PHE A 503 27.73 -27.65 10.88
CA PHE A 503 28.23 -28.35 9.70
C PHE A 503 28.18 -29.88 9.83
N LYS A 504 28.53 -30.41 10.97
CA LYS A 504 28.54 -31.85 11.29
C LYS A 504 27.15 -32.51 11.25
N TYR A 505 26.07 -31.74 11.31
CA TYR A 505 24.70 -32.26 11.35
C TYR A 505 24.05 -32.28 9.96
N ARG A 506 24.70 -31.74 8.91
CA ARG A 506 24.10 -31.58 7.58
C ARG A 506 23.64 -32.90 6.98
N GLU A 507 24.44 -33.97 7.10
CA GLU A 507 24.10 -35.29 6.57
C GLU A 507 22.86 -35.87 7.25
N SER A 508 22.83 -35.86 8.59
CA SER A 508 21.68 -36.33 9.36
C SER A 508 20.41 -35.54 9.04
N PHE A 509 20.53 -34.22 9.01
CA PHE A 509 19.42 -33.34 8.66
C PHE A 509 18.88 -33.59 7.25
N ASN A 510 19.76 -33.79 6.25
CA ASN A 510 19.32 -34.05 4.88
C ASN A 510 18.62 -35.41 4.72
N LYS A 511 18.93 -36.40 5.58
CA LYS A 511 18.22 -37.69 5.61
C LYS A 511 16.78 -37.53 6.10
N GLU A 512 16.57 -36.65 7.07
CA GLU A 512 15.26 -36.36 7.68
C GLU A 512 14.46 -35.32 6.89
N HIS A 513 15.15 -34.38 6.25
CA HIS A 513 14.58 -33.22 5.56
C HIS A 513 15.18 -33.07 4.14
N PRO A 514 14.99 -34.04 3.25
CA PRO A 514 15.64 -34.07 1.92
C PRO A 514 15.23 -32.88 1.03
N GLU A 515 14.08 -32.26 1.30
CA GLU A 515 13.59 -31.09 0.56
C GLU A 515 14.44 -29.82 0.73
N TYR A 516 15.23 -29.72 1.83
CA TYR A 516 16.11 -28.59 2.07
C TYR A 516 17.42 -28.68 1.30
N GLN A 517 17.89 -29.88 0.95
CA GLN A 517 19.13 -30.13 0.21
C GLN A 517 20.32 -29.30 0.70
N ILE A 518 20.60 -29.29 2.02
CA ILE A 518 21.73 -28.53 2.57
C ILE A 518 23.03 -29.12 2.02
N ASN A 519 23.61 -28.49 1.01
CA ASN A 519 24.91 -28.87 0.47
C ASN A 519 26.07 -28.29 1.31
N ASN A 520 27.29 -28.75 1.05
CA ASN A 520 28.47 -28.33 1.79
C ASN A 520 29.09 -27.05 1.27
N TRP A 521 28.55 -26.43 0.23
CA TRP A 521 29.13 -25.23 -0.34
C TRP A 521 28.28 -23.98 0.00
N ASP A 522 27.36 -23.63 -0.84
CA ASP A 522 26.72 -22.31 -0.92
C ASP A 522 25.28 -22.28 -0.44
N CYS A 523 24.94 -23.05 0.61
CA CYS A 523 23.61 -23.03 1.19
C CYS A 523 23.18 -21.64 1.61
N GLY A 524 21.94 -21.27 1.31
CA GLY A 524 21.36 -20.04 1.82
C GLY A 524 21.07 -20.09 3.33
N PHE A 525 21.06 -18.93 3.97
CA PHE A 525 20.74 -18.86 5.39
C PHE A 525 19.34 -19.41 5.72
N TYR A 526 18.40 -19.34 4.79
CA TYR A 526 17.08 -19.99 4.90
C TYR A 526 17.19 -21.47 5.23
N GLN A 527 18.08 -22.19 4.52
CA GLN A 527 18.33 -23.62 4.72
C GLN A 527 19.07 -23.88 6.04
N ILE A 528 20.17 -23.16 6.27
CA ILE A 528 21.02 -23.27 7.46
C ILE A 528 20.26 -22.92 8.76
N LYS A 529 19.40 -21.92 8.73
CA LYS A 529 18.56 -21.53 9.85
C LYS A 529 17.63 -22.65 10.32
N LYS A 530 17.11 -23.46 9.40
CA LYS A 530 16.25 -24.59 9.75
C LYS A 530 17.03 -25.66 10.48
N LEU A 531 18.22 -26.03 9.94
CA LEU A 531 19.17 -26.94 10.60
C LEU A 531 19.56 -26.42 11.99
N CYS A 532 19.93 -25.14 12.10
CA CYS A 532 20.30 -24.54 13.39
C CYS A 532 19.15 -24.57 14.41
N LYS A 533 17.93 -24.32 13.97
CA LYS A 533 16.74 -24.37 14.84
C LYS A 533 16.56 -25.75 15.49
N GLU A 534 16.88 -26.80 14.77
CA GLU A 534 16.69 -28.17 15.22
C GLU A 534 17.80 -28.64 16.14
N TYR A 535 19.05 -28.41 15.76
CA TYR A 535 20.20 -28.94 16.48
C TYR A 535 20.85 -27.97 17.48
N MET A 536 20.67 -26.66 17.31
CA MET A 536 21.30 -25.62 18.14
C MET A 536 20.39 -24.40 18.35
N PRO A 537 19.20 -24.59 18.96
CA PRO A 537 18.19 -23.52 19.08
C PRO A 537 18.68 -22.30 19.86
N GLU A 538 19.54 -22.50 20.86
CA GLU A 538 20.09 -21.38 21.68
C GLU A 538 21.01 -20.47 20.83
N LEU A 539 21.83 -21.05 19.96
CA LEU A 539 22.67 -20.26 19.05
C LEU A 539 21.81 -19.45 18.05
N LEU A 540 20.69 -20.00 17.63
CA LEU A 540 19.75 -19.27 16.77
C LEU A 540 19.05 -18.14 17.56
N LYS A 541 18.84 -18.30 18.86
CA LYS A 541 18.28 -17.24 19.72
C LYS A 541 19.29 -16.10 19.87
N GLU A 542 20.54 -16.41 20.18
CA GLU A 542 21.64 -15.44 20.23
C GLU A 542 21.77 -14.67 18.91
N PHE A 543 21.75 -15.38 17.79
CA PHE A 543 21.74 -14.75 16.46
C PHE A 543 20.60 -13.72 16.30
N LYS A 544 19.38 -14.04 16.73
CA LYS A 544 18.24 -13.12 16.61
C LYS A 544 18.43 -11.86 17.44
N GLU A 545 19.06 -11.96 18.62
CA GLU A 545 19.37 -10.83 19.49
C GLU A 545 20.38 -9.90 18.81
N VAL A 546 21.49 -10.45 18.30
CA VAL A 546 22.50 -9.68 17.54
C VAL A 546 21.91 -9.04 16.28
N TYR A 547 21.11 -9.79 15.51
CA TYR A 547 20.45 -9.27 14.31
C TYR A 547 19.45 -8.14 14.63
N LYS A 548 18.79 -8.21 15.80
CA LYS A 548 17.91 -7.15 16.27
C LYS A 548 18.67 -5.86 16.55
N VAL A 549 19.87 -5.92 17.12
CA VAL A 549 20.72 -4.73 17.38
C VAL A 549 21.04 -4.01 16.06
N LEU A 550 21.44 -4.76 15.02
CA LEU A 550 21.65 -4.20 13.68
C LEU A 550 20.36 -3.56 13.15
N SER A 551 19.23 -4.24 13.28
CA SER A 551 17.93 -3.75 12.81
C SER A 551 17.53 -2.44 13.49
N ASP A 552 17.71 -2.34 14.80
CA ASP A 552 17.35 -1.17 15.59
C ASP A 552 18.25 0.04 15.27
N LYS A 553 19.56 -0.19 15.01
CA LYS A 553 20.48 0.82 14.50
C LYS A 553 20.05 1.37 13.13
N MET A 554 19.71 0.47 12.21
CA MET A 554 19.42 0.86 10.82
C MET A 554 18.04 1.51 10.64
N ARG A 555 17.06 1.20 11.51
CA ARG A 555 15.68 1.65 11.35
C ARG A 555 15.52 3.18 11.25
N PRO A 556 16.10 4.02 12.12
CA PRO A 556 15.99 5.48 12.01
C PRO A 556 16.63 6.01 10.71
N MET A 557 17.68 5.35 10.21
CA MET A 557 18.36 5.77 8.99
C MET A 557 17.44 5.72 7.74
N VAL A 558 16.36 4.94 7.77
CA VAL A 558 15.36 4.90 6.66
C VAL A 558 14.73 6.28 6.45
N TYR A 559 14.44 7.00 7.52
CA TYR A 559 13.90 8.37 7.47
C TYR A 559 15.01 9.41 7.27
N GLU A 560 16.15 9.27 7.94
CA GLU A 560 17.30 10.17 7.77
C GLU A 560 17.77 10.20 6.31
N LEU A 561 17.79 9.05 5.64
CA LEU A 561 18.16 8.90 4.23
C LEU A 561 17.01 9.20 3.26
N VAL A 562 15.84 9.57 3.76
CA VAL A 562 14.65 9.94 2.98
C VAL A 562 14.08 8.79 2.12
N PHE A 563 14.28 7.52 2.50
CA PHE A 563 13.51 6.44 1.90
C PHE A 563 12.00 6.59 2.18
N LEU A 564 11.66 7.14 3.34
CA LEU A 564 10.32 7.60 3.74
C LEU A 564 10.44 9.01 4.35
N LYS A 565 9.34 9.76 4.32
CA LYS A 565 9.24 11.08 4.95
C LYS A 565 8.34 11.06 6.17
#